data_a500096f894f49d6f20efce6222c39e9
#
_entry.id   a500096f894f49d6f20efce6222c39e9
#
_cell.length_a   1.000
_cell.length_b   1.000
_cell.length_c   1.000
_cell.angle_alpha   90.00
_cell.angle_beta   90.00
_cell.angle_gamma   90.00
#
_symmetry.space_group_name_H-M   'P 1'
#
loop_
_entity.id
_entity.type
_entity.pdbx_description
1 polymer ?
#
loop_
_entity_poly.entity_id
_entity_poly.type
_entity_poly.pdbx_seq_one_letter_code
_entity_poly.pdbx_strand_id
1 'polypeptide(L)'
;MELKQLEAKIEAILFTMGEAVEAERIAAALGHDTETIKRIIRNMMDAYETENRGIQIIELNGSFQLCTKPAMYETLIQLTHVQKKHSLSDILLETLSIVAYKQPITRQEIEAIRGVSCDHVINKLIEYKLIVEVGRLDAPGRPILFGTSDEFLRSFGLVSLEELPIINQEHKETFKREAEEEVQLKLDI
;
A
#
# COMPACT_ATOMS: atom_id res chain seq x y z
N MET A 1 -21.00 26.21 12.35
CA MET A 1 -20.26 25.86 13.60
C MET A 1 -20.11 24.34 13.74
N GLU A 2 -21.15 23.56 13.41
CA GLU A 2 -21.14 22.09 13.50
C GLU A 2 -20.12 21.39 12.58
N LEU A 3 -19.98 21.82 11.32
CA LEU A 3 -19.05 21.18 10.37
C LEU A 3 -17.60 21.26 10.84
N LYS A 4 -17.11 22.46 11.23
CA LYS A 4 -15.74 22.62 11.74
C LYS A 4 -15.46 21.83 13.02
N GLN A 5 -16.48 21.63 13.86
CA GLN A 5 -16.34 20.77 15.05
C GLN A 5 -16.24 19.29 14.65
N LEU A 6 -16.95 18.89 13.60
CA LEU A 6 -16.91 17.52 13.09
C LEU A 6 -15.56 17.23 12.42
N GLU A 7 -15.05 18.16 11.62
CA GLU A 7 -13.70 18.10 11.05
C GLU A 7 -12.63 17.97 12.14
N ALA A 8 -12.70 18.78 13.20
CA ALA A 8 -11.76 18.70 14.32
C ALA A 8 -11.83 17.35 15.07
N LYS A 9 -13.02 16.75 15.21
CA LYS A 9 -13.17 15.41 15.81
C LYS A 9 -12.56 14.33 14.91
N ILE A 10 -12.77 14.40 13.60
CA ILE A 10 -12.19 13.47 12.62
C ILE A 10 -10.67 13.59 12.67
N GLU A 11 -10.12 14.80 12.63
CA GLU A 11 -8.68 15.05 12.74
C GLU A 11 -8.10 14.43 14.01
N ALA A 12 -8.77 14.62 15.16
CA ALA A 12 -8.34 14.04 16.43
C ALA A 12 -8.36 12.50 16.42
N ILE A 13 -9.37 11.88 15.79
CA ILE A 13 -9.45 10.42 15.64
C ILE A 13 -8.27 9.92 14.80
N LEU A 14 -8.08 10.50 13.60
CA LEU A 14 -7.02 10.07 12.67
C LEU A 14 -5.61 10.28 13.26
N PHE A 15 -5.41 11.38 13.99
CA PHE A 15 -4.15 11.65 14.68
C PHE A 15 -3.87 10.63 15.79
N THR A 16 -4.87 10.34 16.61
CA THR A 16 -4.74 9.43 17.77
C THR A 16 -4.50 7.99 17.34
N MET A 17 -5.17 7.54 16.26
CA MET A 17 -5.03 6.18 15.78
C MET A 17 -3.67 5.93 15.12
N GLY A 18 -3.11 6.90 14.40
CA GLY A 18 -1.80 6.78 13.75
C GLY A 18 -1.74 5.76 12.60
N GLU A 19 -2.78 4.99 12.40
CA GLU A 19 -2.97 3.98 11.35
C GLU A 19 -4.24 4.27 10.54
N ALA A 20 -4.47 3.53 9.45
CA ALA A 20 -5.67 3.69 8.65
C ALA A 20 -6.92 3.27 9.43
N VAL A 21 -7.97 4.10 9.39
CA VAL A 21 -9.24 3.88 10.09
C VAL A 21 -10.36 3.80 9.08
N GLU A 22 -11.16 2.74 9.15
CA GLU A 22 -12.33 2.55 8.29
C GLU A 22 -13.35 3.69 8.49
N ALA A 23 -13.88 4.20 7.38
CA ALA A 23 -14.89 5.27 7.42
C ALA A 23 -16.11 4.90 8.28
N GLU A 24 -16.51 3.64 8.27
CA GLU A 24 -17.61 3.08 9.06
C GLU A 24 -17.36 3.23 10.57
N ARG A 25 -16.13 2.98 11.02
CA ARG A 25 -15.74 3.13 12.44
C ARG A 25 -15.77 4.60 12.86
N ILE A 26 -15.29 5.51 12.01
CA ILE A 26 -15.34 6.95 12.27
C ILE A 26 -16.79 7.41 12.32
N ALA A 27 -17.64 6.97 11.38
CA ALA A 27 -19.05 7.30 11.30
C ALA A 27 -19.80 6.86 12.56
N ALA A 28 -19.60 5.60 12.99
CA ALA A 28 -20.19 5.04 14.20
C ALA A 28 -19.77 5.83 15.46
N ALA A 29 -18.49 6.19 15.57
CA ALA A 29 -17.99 6.95 16.71
C ALA A 29 -18.57 8.37 16.81
N LEU A 30 -18.90 8.99 15.66
CA LEU A 30 -19.41 10.36 15.59
C LEU A 30 -20.96 10.44 15.49
N GLY A 31 -21.64 9.30 15.33
CA GLY A 31 -23.10 9.23 15.19
C GLY A 31 -23.61 9.79 13.87
N HIS A 32 -22.85 9.61 12.80
CA HIS A 32 -23.15 10.07 11.44
C HIS A 32 -23.19 8.88 10.46
N ASP A 33 -23.77 9.09 9.29
CA ASP A 33 -23.70 8.11 8.20
C ASP A 33 -22.32 8.09 7.53
N THR A 34 -21.93 6.94 7.01
CA THR A 34 -20.61 6.70 6.43
C THR A 34 -20.32 7.61 5.21
N GLU A 35 -21.32 7.83 4.34
CA GLU A 35 -21.12 8.64 3.13
C GLU A 35 -20.92 10.12 3.46
N THR A 36 -21.61 10.62 4.48
CA THR A 36 -21.37 11.98 5.00
C THR A 36 -19.94 12.10 5.54
N ILE A 37 -19.47 11.14 6.33
CA ILE A 37 -18.10 11.15 6.86
C ILE A 37 -17.07 11.07 5.72
N LYS A 38 -17.22 10.17 4.75
CA LYS A 38 -16.32 10.09 3.58
C LYS A 38 -16.23 11.42 2.84
N ARG A 39 -17.37 12.08 2.59
CA ARG A 39 -17.42 13.38 1.93
C ARG A 39 -16.68 14.46 2.73
N ILE A 40 -16.88 14.50 4.04
CA ILE A 40 -16.18 15.47 4.90
C ILE A 40 -14.68 15.22 4.89
N ILE A 41 -14.25 13.98 5.02
CA ILE A 41 -12.82 13.63 4.99
C ILE A 41 -12.19 14.02 3.65
N ARG A 42 -12.85 13.77 2.52
CA ARG A 42 -12.34 14.16 1.20
C ARG A 42 -12.21 15.68 1.05
N ASN A 43 -13.16 16.45 1.57
CA ASN A 43 -13.03 17.91 1.62
C ASN A 43 -11.85 18.34 2.52
N MET A 44 -11.61 17.63 3.63
CA MET A 44 -10.43 17.88 4.46
C MET A 44 -9.14 17.52 3.71
N MET A 45 -9.11 16.43 2.93
CA MET A 45 -7.96 16.05 2.10
C MET A 45 -7.61 17.19 1.14
N ASP A 46 -8.58 17.73 0.41
CA ASP A 46 -8.39 18.87 -0.52
C ASP A 46 -7.85 20.10 0.22
N ALA A 47 -8.38 20.39 1.40
CA ALA A 47 -7.89 21.51 2.23
C ALA A 47 -6.45 21.29 2.69
N TYR A 48 -6.10 20.08 3.13
CA TYR A 48 -4.73 19.75 3.54
C TYR A 48 -3.74 19.76 2.37
N GLU A 49 -4.19 19.46 1.13
CA GLU A 49 -3.35 19.54 -0.05
C GLU A 49 -3.03 20.99 -0.42
N THR A 50 -4.02 21.87 -0.40
CA THR A 50 -3.90 23.28 -0.81
C THR A 50 -3.21 24.15 0.26
N GLU A 51 -3.35 23.82 1.54
CA GLU A 51 -2.71 24.54 2.63
C GLU A 51 -1.22 24.14 2.76
N ASN A 52 -0.39 25.09 3.20
CA ASN A 52 1.03 24.85 3.45
C ASN A 52 1.25 24.08 4.77
N ARG A 53 0.77 22.84 4.80
CA ARG A 53 0.88 21.90 5.94
C ARG A 53 1.92 20.82 5.64
N GLY A 54 2.58 20.33 6.67
CA GLY A 54 3.52 19.20 6.58
C GLY A 54 2.83 17.83 6.67
N ILE A 55 1.52 17.80 6.90
CA ILE A 55 0.70 16.58 7.04
C ILE A 55 -0.40 16.55 6.00
N GLN A 56 -0.92 15.36 5.72
CA GLN A 56 -2.01 15.10 4.79
C GLN A 56 -2.88 13.95 5.28
N ILE A 57 -4.08 13.82 4.72
CA ILE A 57 -4.93 12.65 4.90
C ILE A 57 -4.85 11.85 3.60
N ILE A 58 -4.62 10.53 3.70
CA ILE A 58 -4.64 9.60 2.58
C ILE A 58 -5.80 8.63 2.71
N GLU A 59 -6.32 8.16 1.59
CA GLU A 59 -7.33 7.09 1.50
C GLU A 59 -6.64 5.79 1.09
N LEU A 60 -6.97 4.68 1.77
CA LEU A 60 -6.45 3.33 1.53
C LEU A 60 -7.62 2.35 1.63
N ASN A 61 -8.09 1.81 0.51
CA ASN A 61 -9.23 0.87 0.46
C ASN A 61 -10.47 1.33 1.25
N GLY A 62 -10.81 2.62 1.19
CA GLY A 62 -11.94 3.19 1.93
C GLY A 62 -11.68 3.47 3.41
N SER A 63 -10.47 3.20 3.90
CA SER A 63 -9.95 3.66 5.19
C SER A 63 -9.17 4.95 5.02
N PHE A 64 -9.06 5.77 6.06
CA PHE A 64 -8.38 7.06 6.02
C PHE A 64 -7.29 7.13 7.08
N GLN A 65 -6.16 7.76 6.73
CA GLN A 65 -5.04 7.95 7.64
C GLN A 65 -4.47 9.35 7.53
N LEU A 66 -4.14 9.95 8.69
CA LEU A 66 -3.34 11.16 8.77
C LEU A 66 -1.86 10.79 8.74
N CYS A 67 -1.08 11.37 7.85
CA CYS A 67 0.35 11.11 7.71
C CYS A 67 1.11 12.37 7.27
N THR A 68 2.44 12.30 7.24
CA THR A 68 3.28 13.39 6.72
C THR A 68 3.26 13.44 5.20
N LYS A 69 3.37 14.64 4.62
CA LYS A 69 3.54 14.80 3.17
C LYS A 69 4.91 14.26 2.72
N PRO A 70 5.02 13.65 1.53
CA PRO A 70 6.30 13.17 0.98
C PRO A 70 7.38 14.25 0.92
N ALA A 71 7.01 15.51 0.67
CA ALA A 71 7.92 16.64 0.64
C ALA A 71 8.65 16.90 1.99
N MET A 72 8.15 16.35 3.10
CA MET A 72 8.77 16.47 4.42
C MET A 72 9.81 15.37 4.69
N TYR A 73 9.97 14.40 3.79
CA TYR A 73 10.80 13.21 4.00
C TYR A 73 12.25 13.55 4.37
N GLU A 74 12.91 14.45 3.64
CA GLU A 74 14.29 14.80 3.87
C GLU A 74 14.51 15.44 5.26
N THR A 75 13.57 16.28 5.70
CA THR A 75 13.62 16.90 7.02
C THR A 75 13.43 15.87 8.13
N LEU A 76 12.48 14.96 7.95
CA LEU A 76 12.15 13.95 8.96
C LEU A 76 13.25 12.91 9.11
N ILE A 77 13.90 12.49 8.03
CA ILE A 77 14.98 11.50 8.07
C ILE A 77 16.20 12.01 8.86
N GLN A 78 16.47 13.32 8.84
CA GLN A 78 17.55 13.93 9.62
C GLN A 78 17.31 13.82 11.14
N LEU A 79 16.05 13.83 11.55
CA LEU A 79 15.65 13.79 12.96
C LEU A 79 15.51 12.37 13.49
N THR A 80 14.96 11.48 12.70
CA THR A 80 14.54 10.14 13.14
C THR A 80 15.64 9.10 13.04
N HIS A 81 16.78 9.40 12.39
CA HIS A 81 17.83 8.42 12.06
C HIS A 81 17.26 7.12 11.46
N VAL A 82 16.08 7.18 10.85
CA VAL A 82 15.47 6.02 10.19
C VAL A 82 16.43 5.56 9.11
N GLN A 83 16.93 4.34 9.28
CA GLN A 83 17.73 3.69 8.24
C GLN A 83 16.94 3.79 6.93
N LYS A 84 17.63 4.17 5.83
CA LYS A 84 17.05 4.16 4.49
C LYS A 84 16.23 2.89 4.33
N LYS A 85 14.94 3.01 4.04
CA LYS A 85 14.11 1.85 3.71
C LYS A 85 14.93 1.03 2.70
N HIS A 86 15.20 -0.23 3.02
CA HIS A 86 15.94 -1.11 2.14
C HIS A 86 15.24 -1.11 0.78
N SER A 87 15.98 -0.81 -0.28
CA SER A 87 15.46 -1.01 -1.62
C SER A 87 15.05 -2.48 -1.75
N LEU A 88 13.82 -2.71 -2.18
CA LEU A 88 13.37 -4.07 -2.45
C LEU A 88 14.25 -4.62 -3.58
N SER A 89 14.83 -5.80 -3.37
CA SER A 89 15.54 -6.49 -4.46
C SER A 89 14.56 -6.92 -5.54
N ASP A 90 15.05 -7.15 -6.76
CA ASP A 90 14.24 -7.62 -7.90
C ASP A 90 13.45 -8.88 -7.55
N ILE A 91 14.06 -9.79 -6.80
CA ILE A 91 13.42 -11.03 -6.32
C ILE A 91 12.22 -10.76 -5.40
N LEU A 92 12.33 -9.76 -4.51
CA LEU A 92 11.23 -9.34 -3.64
C LEU A 92 10.13 -8.64 -4.45
N LEU A 93 10.51 -7.76 -5.39
CA LEU A 93 9.57 -7.06 -6.27
C LEU A 93 8.80 -8.02 -7.17
N GLU A 94 9.47 -9.01 -7.76
CA GLU A 94 8.84 -10.02 -8.59
C GLU A 94 7.80 -10.83 -7.80
N THR A 95 8.16 -11.32 -6.60
CA THR A 95 7.23 -12.08 -5.75
C THR A 95 6.07 -11.21 -5.26
N LEU A 96 6.36 -9.96 -4.87
CA LEU A 96 5.35 -9.00 -4.44
C LEU A 96 4.36 -8.70 -5.58
N SER A 97 4.84 -8.56 -6.81
CA SER A 97 4.00 -8.36 -7.99
C SER A 97 3.07 -9.55 -8.22
N ILE A 98 3.58 -10.79 -8.10
CA ILE A 98 2.74 -11.99 -8.21
C ILE A 98 1.60 -11.95 -7.18
N VAL A 99 1.91 -11.63 -5.92
CA VAL A 99 0.87 -11.51 -4.88
C VAL A 99 -0.11 -10.39 -5.23
N ALA A 100 0.35 -9.21 -5.60
CA ALA A 100 -0.50 -8.07 -5.90
C ALA A 100 -1.52 -8.33 -7.02
N TYR A 101 -1.12 -9.06 -8.07
CA TYR A 101 -1.98 -9.34 -9.22
C TYR A 101 -2.78 -10.64 -9.14
N LYS A 102 -2.42 -11.56 -8.23
CA LYS A 102 -3.03 -12.88 -8.13
C LYS A 102 -3.74 -13.16 -6.81
N GLN A 103 -3.68 -12.24 -5.88
CA GLN A 103 -4.32 -12.40 -4.56
C GLN A 103 -5.83 -12.65 -4.64
N PRO A 104 -6.39 -13.47 -3.73
CA PRO A 104 -5.69 -14.22 -2.69
C PRO A 104 -4.94 -15.44 -3.26
N ILE A 105 -3.69 -15.66 -2.87
CA ILE A 105 -2.80 -16.67 -3.45
C ILE A 105 -2.05 -17.46 -2.38
N THR A 106 -1.84 -18.76 -2.60
CA THR A 106 -1.06 -19.63 -1.71
C THR A 106 0.43 -19.61 -2.04
N ARG A 107 1.28 -20.03 -1.08
CA ARG A 107 2.71 -20.20 -1.31
C ARG A 107 3.00 -21.14 -2.50
N GLN A 108 2.31 -22.26 -2.58
CA GLN A 108 2.53 -23.25 -3.65
C GLN A 108 2.25 -22.65 -5.04
N GLU A 109 1.22 -21.83 -5.16
CA GLU A 109 0.91 -21.12 -6.41
C GLU A 109 1.98 -20.09 -6.76
N ILE A 110 2.49 -19.35 -5.76
CA ILE A 110 3.61 -18.39 -5.96
C ILE A 110 4.85 -19.15 -6.46
N GLU A 111 5.22 -20.26 -5.81
CA GLU A 111 6.36 -21.09 -6.19
C GLU A 111 6.19 -21.72 -7.56
N ALA A 112 4.97 -22.14 -7.92
CA ALA A 112 4.67 -22.65 -9.25
C ALA A 112 4.86 -21.60 -10.36
N ILE A 113 4.54 -20.34 -10.09
CA ILE A 113 4.76 -19.22 -11.02
C ILE A 113 6.24 -18.88 -11.13
N ARG A 114 6.96 -18.84 -10.00
CA ARG A 114 8.37 -18.47 -9.95
C ARG A 114 9.34 -19.60 -10.36
N GLY A 115 8.90 -20.85 -10.28
CA GLY A 115 9.74 -22.03 -10.55
C GLY A 115 10.79 -22.33 -9.47
N VAL A 116 10.78 -21.62 -8.34
CA VAL A 116 11.74 -21.78 -7.22
C VAL A 116 11.03 -21.62 -5.89
N SER A 117 11.64 -22.15 -4.79
CA SER A 117 11.11 -21.94 -3.43
C SER A 117 11.15 -20.47 -3.03
N CYS A 118 10.07 -20.02 -2.40
CA CYS A 118 9.83 -18.63 -2.05
C CYS A 118 9.71 -18.38 -0.54
N ASP A 119 9.99 -19.37 0.31
CA ASP A 119 9.82 -19.25 1.76
C ASP A 119 10.48 -18.02 2.34
N HIS A 120 11.76 -17.81 2.04
CA HIS A 120 12.53 -16.67 2.56
C HIS A 120 11.97 -15.33 2.05
N VAL A 121 11.57 -15.28 0.78
CA VAL A 121 11.06 -14.07 0.13
C VAL A 121 9.69 -13.68 0.72
N ILE A 122 8.79 -14.67 0.88
CA ILE A 122 7.47 -14.46 1.49
C ILE A 122 7.61 -13.95 2.93
N ASN A 123 8.45 -14.61 3.74
CA ASN A 123 8.70 -14.19 5.13
C ASN A 123 9.26 -12.76 5.19
N LYS A 124 10.14 -12.39 4.25
CA LYS A 124 10.70 -11.03 4.19
C LYS A 124 9.65 -9.99 3.80
N LEU A 125 8.75 -10.32 2.87
CA LEU A 125 7.63 -9.44 2.50
C LEU A 125 6.63 -9.25 3.65
N ILE A 126 6.41 -10.29 4.46
CA ILE A 126 5.60 -10.21 5.70
C ILE A 126 6.32 -9.34 6.75
N GLU A 127 7.63 -9.52 6.96
CA GLU A 127 8.43 -8.69 7.86
C GLU A 127 8.37 -7.20 7.48
N TYR A 128 8.39 -6.90 6.16
CA TYR A 128 8.23 -5.55 5.64
C TYR A 128 6.77 -5.07 5.66
N LYS A 129 5.85 -5.91 6.11
CA LYS A 129 4.41 -5.65 6.15
C LYS A 129 3.79 -5.34 4.78
N LEU A 130 4.42 -5.77 3.68
CA LEU A 130 3.92 -5.55 2.32
C LEU A 130 2.85 -6.58 1.94
N ILE A 131 2.93 -7.79 2.50
CA ILE A 131 1.90 -8.82 2.35
C ILE A 131 1.44 -9.31 3.72
N VAL A 132 0.21 -9.83 3.77
CA VAL A 132 -0.45 -10.36 4.96
C VAL A 132 -1.17 -11.66 4.66
N GLU A 133 -1.46 -12.44 5.71
CA GLU A 133 -2.37 -13.59 5.62
C GLU A 133 -3.81 -13.06 5.54
N VAL A 134 -4.52 -13.35 4.45
CA VAL A 134 -5.91 -12.92 4.24
C VAL A 134 -6.92 -14.04 4.50
N GLY A 135 -6.45 -15.26 4.72
CA GLY A 135 -7.29 -16.42 5.03
C GLY A 135 -6.60 -17.74 4.80
N ARG A 136 -7.36 -18.80 4.69
CA ARG A 136 -6.90 -20.15 4.36
C ARG A 136 -7.75 -20.76 3.27
N LEU A 137 -7.10 -21.41 2.31
CA LEU A 137 -7.79 -22.13 1.24
C LEU A 137 -8.48 -23.37 1.81
N ASP A 138 -9.70 -23.64 1.38
CA ASP A 138 -10.44 -24.84 1.75
C ASP A 138 -9.98 -26.03 0.86
N ALA A 139 -8.81 -26.56 1.20
CA ALA A 139 -8.15 -27.67 0.54
C ALA A 139 -7.36 -28.51 1.56
N PRO A 140 -6.93 -29.73 1.23
CA PRO A 140 -6.11 -30.56 2.11
C PRO A 140 -4.88 -29.77 2.61
N GLY A 141 -4.65 -29.77 3.93
CA GLY A 141 -3.60 -29.00 4.57
C GLY A 141 -3.94 -27.54 4.85
N ARG A 142 -5.09 -27.04 4.40
CA ARG A 142 -5.59 -25.65 4.61
C ARG A 142 -4.51 -24.59 4.44
N PRO A 143 -3.87 -24.50 3.25
CA PRO A 143 -2.76 -23.59 3.04
C PRO A 143 -3.19 -22.14 3.24
N ILE A 144 -2.25 -21.34 3.73
CA ILE A 144 -2.43 -19.91 3.96
C ILE A 144 -2.61 -19.19 2.62
N LEU A 145 -3.53 -18.25 2.57
CA LEU A 145 -3.74 -17.31 1.47
C LEU A 145 -3.09 -15.98 1.82
N PHE A 146 -2.28 -15.46 0.92
CA PHE A 146 -1.61 -14.17 1.03
C PHE A 146 -2.29 -13.12 0.16
N GLY A 147 -2.27 -11.88 0.65
CA GLY A 147 -2.68 -10.69 -0.06
C GLY A 147 -1.78 -9.52 0.31
N THR A 148 -1.92 -8.40 -0.40
CA THR A 148 -1.22 -7.15 -0.07
C THR A 148 -1.86 -6.46 1.13
N SER A 149 -1.09 -5.61 1.79
CA SER A 149 -1.50 -4.83 2.98
C SER A 149 -1.73 -3.36 2.64
N ASP A 150 -2.21 -2.57 3.62
CA ASP A 150 -2.27 -1.11 3.51
C ASP A 150 -0.87 -0.48 3.40
N GLU A 151 0.17 -1.10 4.00
CA GLU A 151 1.56 -0.65 3.84
C GLU A 151 2.05 -0.81 2.39
N PHE A 152 1.58 -1.84 1.68
CA PHE A 152 1.83 -1.98 0.24
C PHE A 152 1.22 -0.80 -0.52
N LEU A 153 -0.08 -0.51 -0.34
CA LEU A 153 -0.75 0.60 -1.01
C LEU A 153 -0.02 1.93 -0.74
N ARG A 154 0.30 2.18 0.53
CA ARG A 154 1.04 3.38 0.94
C ARG A 154 2.42 3.46 0.31
N SER A 155 3.16 2.35 0.27
CA SER A 155 4.53 2.31 -0.26
C SER A 155 4.59 2.54 -1.76
N PHE A 156 3.54 2.19 -2.48
CA PHE A 156 3.43 2.35 -3.93
C PHE A 156 2.56 3.56 -4.34
N GLY A 157 2.04 4.32 -3.37
CA GLY A 157 1.22 5.51 -3.62
C GLY A 157 -0.13 5.21 -4.24
N LEU A 158 -0.71 4.04 -3.94
CA LEU A 158 -2.00 3.58 -4.46
C LEU A 158 -3.11 3.86 -3.44
N VAL A 159 -4.29 4.23 -3.91
CA VAL A 159 -5.51 4.33 -3.10
C VAL A 159 -6.18 2.97 -2.95
N SER A 160 -6.13 2.17 -4.02
CA SER A 160 -6.69 0.80 -4.04
C SER A 160 -5.94 -0.10 -5.04
N LEU A 161 -6.22 -1.41 -4.99
CA LEU A 161 -5.65 -2.37 -5.94
C LEU A 161 -6.13 -2.16 -7.39
N GLU A 162 -7.24 -1.47 -7.58
CA GLU A 162 -7.77 -1.15 -8.90
C GLU A 162 -6.89 -0.17 -9.68
N GLU A 163 -6.04 0.57 -8.98
CA GLU A 163 -5.06 1.48 -9.59
C GLU A 163 -3.79 0.77 -10.07
N LEU A 164 -3.66 -0.53 -9.82
CA LEU A 164 -2.54 -1.29 -10.37
C LEU A 164 -2.57 -1.27 -11.91
N PRO A 165 -1.41 -1.06 -12.57
CA PRO A 165 -1.34 -1.05 -14.03
C PRO A 165 -1.90 -2.35 -14.62
N ILE A 166 -2.72 -2.23 -15.66
CA ILE A 166 -3.23 -3.40 -16.38
C ILE A 166 -2.06 -4.03 -17.14
N ILE A 167 -1.72 -5.28 -16.82
CA ILE A 167 -0.69 -6.03 -17.54
C ILE A 167 -1.26 -6.49 -18.89
N ASN A 168 -1.16 -5.64 -19.91
CA ASN A 168 -1.45 -6.02 -21.30
C ASN A 168 -0.27 -6.81 -21.88
N GLN A 169 -0.54 -7.69 -22.85
CA GLN A 169 0.52 -8.47 -23.53
C GLN A 169 1.55 -7.56 -24.22
N GLU A 170 1.11 -6.41 -24.76
CA GLU A 170 1.97 -5.40 -25.37
C GLU A 170 2.99 -4.82 -24.38
N HIS A 171 2.59 -4.59 -23.12
CA HIS A 171 3.50 -4.13 -22.07
C HIS A 171 4.52 -5.20 -21.69
N LYS A 172 4.14 -6.50 -21.71
CA LYS A 172 5.09 -7.60 -21.45
C LYS A 172 6.21 -7.66 -22.51
N GLU A 173 5.87 -7.43 -23.76
CA GLU A 173 6.84 -7.41 -24.87
C GLU A 173 7.74 -6.18 -24.81
N THR A 174 7.19 -5.02 -24.41
CA THR A 174 7.96 -3.79 -24.21
C THR A 174 8.95 -3.92 -23.06
N PHE A 175 8.51 -4.39 -21.88
CA PHE A 175 9.39 -4.64 -20.73
C PHE A 175 10.47 -5.69 -21.03
N LYS A 176 10.12 -6.74 -21.79
CA LYS A 176 11.09 -7.77 -22.18
C LYS A 176 12.18 -7.21 -23.10
N ARG A 177 11.78 -6.38 -24.05
CA ARG A 177 12.71 -5.70 -24.94
C ARG A 177 13.59 -4.68 -24.21
N GLU A 178 13.03 -3.88 -23.31
CA GLU A 178 13.78 -2.92 -22.48
C GLU A 178 14.78 -3.62 -21.57
N ALA A 179 14.39 -4.76 -20.95
CA ALA A 179 15.29 -5.57 -20.14
C ALA A 179 16.41 -6.22 -20.97
N GLU A 180 16.10 -6.68 -22.19
CA GLU A 180 17.10 -7.23 -23.10
C GLU A 180 18.09 -6.16 -23.59
N GLU A 181 17.61 -4.94 -23.89
CA GLU A 181 18.43 -3.79 -24.25
C GLU A 181 19.35 -3.33 -23.09
N GLU A 182 18.85 -3.35 -21.84
CA GLU A 182 19.63 -2.99 -20.65
C GLU A 182 20.74 -4.01 -20.35
N VAL A 183 20.49 -5.30 -20.61
CA VAL A 183 21.49 -6.37 -20.49
C VAL A 183 22.56 -6.24 -21.58
N GLN A 184 22.15 -5.92 -22.82
CA GLN A 184 23.07 -5.73 -23.94
C GLN A 184 24.01 -4.53 -23.70
N LEU A 185 23.47 -3.41 -23.20
CA LEU A 185 24.25 -2.21 -22.85
C LEU A 185 25.28 -2.46 -21.72
N LYS A 186 24.99 -3.39 -20.79
CA LYS A 186 25.92 -3.78 -19.72
C LYS A 186 27.00 -4.76 -20.16
N LEU A 187 26.81 -5.44 -21.29
CA LEU A 187 27.79 -6.39 -21.87
C LEU A 187 28.79 -5.73 -22.83
N ASP A 188 28.47 -4.53 -23.33
CA ASP A 188 29.29 -3.77 -24.26
C ASP A 188 30.21 -2.73 -23.55
N ILE A 189 30.35 -2.80 -22.21
CA ILE A 189 31.29 -2.05 -21.38
C ILE A 189 32.30 -3.01 -20.74
#